data_446ae0543afb0647f8e7366ff77a8340
#
_entry.id   446ae0543afb0647f8e7366ff77a8340
#
_cell.length_a   1.000
_cell.length_b   1.000
_cell.length_c   1.000
_cell.angle_alpha   90.00
_cell.angle_beta   90.00
_cell.angle_gamma   90.00
#
_symmetry.space_group_name_H-M   'P 1'
#
loop_
_entity.id
_entity.type
_entity.pdbx_description
1 polymer ?
#
loop_
_entity_poly.entity_id
_entity_poly.type
_entity_poly.pdbx_seq_one_letter_code
_entity_poly.pdbx_strand_id
1 'polypeptide(L)'
;MGLPGADDAPPMNPELAALIAKAVDGNTGELDQYAQSKGAGAWSAKIKFYGPAKAIPQQWEFAKERFTRIPGAKFVDGELIKLPLSEEQKAKVHKPEFGLPALSAFSIGARNASNPTPTSGHQWFSPIIPRSGEAVFEANRIFARAGREFGLPVPPFSLPFFFWERSFLFLFGFPVTHDVETNKKTRKAFQQLVQIAAEHGFGEYRTAPAYQDVIMDTYSFNNHALRRFHERLKDAVDPNGILSPGRYGIWPKHLREGRK
;
A
#
# COMPACT_ATOMS: atom_id res chain seq x y z
N MET A 1 -11.74 -4.94 -9.49
CA MET A 1 -10.72 -5.83 -10.07
C MET A 1 -9.72 -6.14 -8.98
N GLY A 2 -9.66 -7.40 -8.50
CA GLY A 2 -8.57 -7.85 -7.62
C GLY A 2 -7.26 -7.82 -8.42
N LEU A 3 -6.17 -7.47 -7.77
CA LEU A 3 -4.85 -7.68 -8.36
C LEU A 3 -4.71 -9.18 -8.63
N PRO A 4 -4.33 -9.62 -9.84
CA PRO A 4 -4.06 -11.03 -10.09
C PRO A 4 -2.97 -11.51 -9.13
N GLY A 5 -3.06 -12.75 -8.67
CA GLY A 5 -1.97 -13.39 -7.95
C GLY A 5 -0.70 -13.34 -8.77
N ALA A 6 0.45 -13.27 -8.13
CA ALA A 6 1.74 -13.11 -8.83
C ALA A 6 2.00 -14.17 -9.91
N ASP A 7 1.38 -15.35 -9.77
CA ASP A 7 1.53 -16.46 -10.71
C ASP A 7 0.42 -16.54 -11.79
N ASP A 8 -0.69 -15.80 -11.62
CA ASP A 8 -1.84 -15.79 -12.55
C ASP A 8 -1.90 -14.49 -13.40
N ALA A 9 -1.06 -13.52 -13.09
CA ALA A 9 -0.94 -12.34 -13.94
C ALA A 9 -0.23 -12.75 -15.24
N PRO A 10 -0.80 -12.44 -16.41
CA PRO A 10 -0.05 -12.62 -17.66
C PRO A 10 1.28 -11.87 -17.53
N PRO A 11 2.37 -12.44 -18.04
CA PRO A 11 3.67 -11.77 -17.99
C PRO A 11 3.51 -10.35 -18.57
N MET A 12 4.03 -9.36 -17.83
CA MET A 12 3.98 -7.98 -18.27
C MET A 12 4.61 -7.89 -19.65
N ASN A 13 3.93 -7.22 -20.59
CA ASN A 13 4.47 -6.96 -21.91
C ASN A 13 5.88 -6.35 -21.77
N PRO A 14 6.93 -6.95 -22.36
CA PRO A 14 8.31 -6.47 -22.23
C PRO A 14 8.48 -5.01 -22.66
N GLU A 15 7.76 -4.56 -23.69
CA GLU A 15 7.74 -3.17 -24.14
C GLU A 15 7.21 -2.24 -23.04
N LEU A 16 6.07 -2.59 -22.43
CA LEU A 16 5.50 -1.83 -21.34
C LEU A 16 6.43 -1.80 -20.11
N ALA A 17 7.07 -2.92 -19.79
CA ALA A 17 8.03 -3.00 -18.70
C ALA A 17 9.23 -2.05 -18.91
N ALA A 18 9.75 -1.98 -20.13
CA ALA A 18 10.83 -1.06 -20.49
C ALA A 18 10.41 0.42 -20.40
N LEU A 19 9.20 0.75 -20.89
CA LEU A 19 8.63 2.09 -20.82
C LEU A 19 8.42 2.53 -19.36
N ILE A 20 7.92 1.63 -18.54
CA ILE A 20 7.73 1.88 -17.11
C ILE A 20 9.08 2.10 -16.41
N ALA A 21 10.11 1.32 -16.74
CA ALA A 21 11.45 1.50 -16.18
C ALA A 21 12.01 2.90 -16.50
N LYS A 22 11.85 3.37 -17.73
CA LYS A 22 12.24 4.74 -18.13
C LYS A 22 11.43 5.81 -17.40
N ALA A 23 10.12 5.59 -17.22
CA ALA A 23 9.24 6.52 -16.53
C ALA A 23 9.60 6.68 -15.04
N VAL A 24 10.05 5.62 -14.39
CA VAL A 24 10.57 5.67 -12.99
C VAL A 24 11.77 6.62 -12.88
N ASP A 25 12.60 6.69 -13.90
CA ASP A 25 13.77 7.59 -13.91
C ASP A 25 13.42 9.02 -14.37
N GLY A 26 12.12 9.32 -14.56
CA GLY A 26 11.60 10.65 -14.85
C GLY A 26 11.24 10.89 -16.31
N ASN A 27 11.48 9.92 -17.21
CA ASN A 27 11.09 10.01 -18.61
C ASN A 27 9.73 9.36 -18.84
N THR A 28 8.65 10.12 -18.69
CA THR A 28 7.27 9.61 -18.83
C THR A 28 6.72 9.70 -20.24
N GLY A 29 7.32 10.47 -21.13
CA GLY A 29 6.75 10.79 -22.44
C GLY A 29 6.44 9.59 -23.31
N GLU A 30 7.33 8.60 -23.37
CA GLU A 30 7.10 7.37 -24.13
C GLU A 30 5.97 6.51 -23.53
N LEU A 31 5.86 6.45 -22.20
CA LEU A 31 4.78 5.76 -21.50
C LEU A 31 3.44 6.43 -21.78
N ASP A 32 3.40 7.76 -21.76
CA ASP A 32 2.20 8.54 -22.08
C ASP A 32 1.75 8.31 -23.51
N GLN A 33 2.67 8.30 -24.47
CA GLN A 33 2.38 7.98 -25.89
C GLN A 33 1.85 6.57 -26.05
N TYR A 34 2.47 5.59 -25.39
CA TYR A 34 1.99 4.21 -25.40
C TYR A 34 0.56 4.11 -24.82
N ALA A 35 0.29 4.71 -23.68
CA ALA A 35 -1.02 4.71 -23.08
C ALA A 35 -2.07 5.35 -24.00
N GLN A 36 -1.75 6.48 -24.64
CA GLN A 36 -2.62 7.16 -25.60
C GLN A 36 -2.91 6.27 -26.81
N SER A 37 -1.90 5.56 -27.34
CA SER A 37 -2.07 4.62 -28.47
C SER A 37 -3.03 3.48 -28.14
N LYS A 38 -3.17 3.13 -26.86
CA LYS A 38 -4.12 2.11 -26.36
C LYS A 38 -5.46 2.72 -25.92
N GLY A 39 -5.69 4.01 -26.16
CA GLY A 39 -6.91 4.71 -25.73
C GLY A 39 -7.03 4.91 -24.23
N ALA A 40 -5.95 4.67 -23.48
CA ALA A 40 -5.90 4.80 -22.02
C ALA A 40 -5.14 6.07 -21.60
N GLY A 41 -5.34 6.53 -20.38
CA GLY A 41 -4.44 7.48 -19.74
C GLY A 41 -3.32 6.73 -19.01
N ALA A 42 -2.13 7.33 -18.93
CA ALA A 42 -1.04 6.79 -18.09
C ALA A 42 -1.43 6.72 -16.61
N TRP A 43 -2.34 7.58 -16.20
CA TRP A 43 -2.86 7.68 -14.83
C TRP A 43 -4.37 7.48 -14.82
N SER A 44 -4.86 6.75 -13.83
CA SER A 44 -6.30 6.63 -13.59
C SER A 44 -6.58 6.80 -12.10
N ALA A 45 -7.63 7.56 -11.78
CA ALA A 45 -8.14 7.70 -10.43
C ALA A 45 -9.57 7.16 -10.37
N LYS A 46 -9.84 6.27 -9.41
CA LYS A 46 -11.19 5.78 -9.10
C LYS A 46 -11.66 6.44 -7.83
N ILE A 47 -12.67 7.29 -7.95
CA ILE A 47 -13.23 8.03 -6.82
C ILE A 47 -14.60 7.46 -6.52
N LYS A 48 -14.92 7.30 -5.23
CA LYS A 48 -16.21 6.84 -4.76
C LYS A 48 -16.80 7.86 -3.81
N PHE A 49 -18.06 8.15 -4.02
CA PHE A 49 -18.81 9.07 -3.18
C PHE A 49 -19.86 8.30 -2.39
N TYR A 50 -19.99 8.66 -1.12
CA TYR A 50 -20.98 8.11 -0.21
C TYR A 50 -21.81 9.24 0.39
N GLY A 51 -23.10 9.01 0.59
CA GLY A 51 -23.96 9.99 1.22
C GLY A 51 -25.39 9.98 0.65
N PRO A 52 -26.15 11.06 0.89
CA PRO A 52 -27.49 11.18 0.34
C PRO A 52 -27.48 11.16 -1.20
N ALA A 53 -28.41 10.40 -1.78
CA ALA A 53 -28.48 10.22 -3.24
C ALA A 53 -28.51 11.54 -4.05
N LYS A 54 -29.08 12.60 -3.49
CA LYS A 54 -29.13 13.91 -4.12
C LYS A 54 -27.79 14.67 -4.09
N ALA A 55 -26.89 14.36 -3.14
CA ALA A 55 -25.61 15.03 -3.00
C ALA A 55 -24.51 14.40 -3.89
N ILE A 56 -24.60 13.12 -4.16
CA ILE A 56 -23.58 12.38 -4.91
C ILE A 56 -23.33 12.93 -6.33
N PRO A 57 -24.36 13.21 -7.14
CA PRO A 57 -24.14 13.82 -8.45
C PRO A 57 -23.42 15.18 -8.38
N GLN A 58 -23.74 16.00 -7.39
CA GLN A 58 -23.10 17.32 -7.20
C GLN A 58 -21.63 17.14 -6.79
N GLN A 59 -21.29 16.18 -5.94
CA GLN A 59 -19.91 15.85 -5.58
C GLN A 59 -19.12 15.39 -6.80
N TRP A 60 -19.75 14.61 -7.68
CA TRP A 60 -19.13 14.15 -8.92
C TRP A 60 -18.86 15.31 -9.90
N GLU A 61 -19.84 16.19 -10.10
CA GLU A 61 -19.64 17.38 -10.95
C GLU A 61 -18.54 18.29 -10.40
N PHE A 62 -18.50 18.49 -9.08
CA PHE A 62 -17.42 19.24 -8.45
C PHE A 62 -16.04 18.58 -8.67
N ALA A 63 -15.95 17.27 -8.55
CA ALA A 63 -14.72 16.55 -8.82
C ALA A 63 -14.30 16.69 -10.30
N LYS A 64 -15.22 16.51 -11.24
CA LYS A 64 -14.96 16.70 -12.69
C LYS A 64 -14.43 18.10 -12.98
N GLU A 65 -15.06 19.13 -12.44
CA GLU A 65 -14.60 20.51 -12.60
C GLU A 65 -13.13 20.68 -12.18
N ARG A 66 -12.71 20.05 -11.08
CA ARG A 66 -11.33 20.14 -10.59
C ARG A 66 -10.35 19.40 -11.48
N PHE A 67 -10.70 18.18 -11.87
CA PHE A 67 -9.86 17.33 -12.71
C PHE A 67 -9.78 17.78 -14.18
N THR A 68 -10.75 18.56 -14.67
CA THR A 68 -10.71 19.17 -16.00
C THR A 68 -9.52 20.12 -16.19
N ARG A 69 -8.92 20.59 -15.10
CA ARG A 69 -7.69 21.39 -15.14
C ARG A 69 -6.47 20.61 -15.60
N ILE A 70 -6.54 19.28 -15.60
CA ILE A 70 -5.50 18.38 -16.11
C ILE A 70 -5.72 18.25 -17.62
N PRO A 71 -4.76 18.68 -18.45
CA PRO A 71 -4.89 18.56 -19.91
C PRO A 71 -5.13 17.11 -20.34
N GLY A 72 -6.15 16.89 -21.16
CA GLY A 72 -6.47 15.56 -21.67
C GLY A 72 -7.19 14.63 -20.70
N ALA A 73 -7.64 15.13 -19.52
CA ALA A 73 -8.42 14.34 -18.59
C ALA A 73 -9.71 13.81 -19.24
N LYS A 74 -9.95 12.51 -19.06
CA LYS A 74 -11.18 11.84 -19.51
C LYS A 74 -11.95 11.34 -18.29
N PHE A 75 -13.27 11.40 -18.36
CA PHE A 75 -14.15 11.01 -17.27
C PHE A 75 -15.02 9.84 -17.70
N VAL A 76 -15.21 8.90 -16.78
CA VAL A 76 -16.14 7.79 -16.93
C VAL A 76 -17.14 7.90 -15.80
N ASP A 77 -18.41 8.08 -16.13
CA ASP A 77 -19.47 8.16 -15.14
C ASP A 77 -19.68 6.79 -14.48
N GLY A 78 -19.87 6.82 -13.17
CA GLY A 78 -20.18 5.64 -12.37
C GLY A 78 -21.69 5.47 -12.20
N GLU A 79 -22.06 4.31 -11.67
CA GLU A 79 -23.45 4.03 -11.32
C GLU A 79 -23.79 4.55 -9.92
N LEU A 80 -24.96 5.19 -9.78
CA LEU A 80 -25.52 5.54 -8.49
C LEU A 80 -26.27 4.34 -7.89
N ILE A 81 -25.64 3.69 -6.91
CA ILE A 81 -26.22 2.55 -6.21
C ILE A 81 -26.89 3.01 -4.93
N LYS A 82 -28.18 2.68 -4.76
CA LYS A 82 -28.95 2.99 -3.56
C LYS A 82 -28.95 1.82 -2.57
N LEU A 83 -28.90 2.14 -1.29
CA LEU A 83 -29.02 1.15 -0.22
C LEU A 83 -30.50 1.04 0.26
N PRO A 84 -30.90 -0.13 0.74
CA PRO A 84 -30.16 -1.40 0.80
C PRO A 84 -29.96 -2.04 -0.58
N LEU A 85 -28.88 -2.80 -0.74
CA LEU A 85 -28.60 -3.53 -1.99
C LEU A 85 -29.60 -4.68 -2.18
N SER A 86 -30.05 -4.88 -3.43
CA SER A 86 -30.74 -6.12 -3.82
C SER A 86 -29.78 -7.32 -3.80
N GLU A 87 -30.28 -8.54 -3.77
CA GLU A 87 -29.46 -9.76 -3.82
C GLU A 87 -28.65 -9.82 -5.13
N GLU A 88 -29.21 -9.39 -6.25
CA GLU A 88 -28.50 -9.30 -7.51
C GLU A 88 -27.34 -8.30 -7.45
N GLN A 89 -27.57 -7.13 -6.85
CA GLN A 89 -26.52 -6.13 -6.65
C GLN A 89 -25.41 -6.63 -5.72
N LYS A 90 -25.75 -7.32 -4.62
CA LYS A 90 -24.76 -7.94 -3.71
C LYS A 90 -23.85 -8.95 -4.40
N ALA A 91 -24.34 -9.62 -5.45
CA ALA A 91 -23.53 -10.55 -6.23
C ALA A 91 -22.54 -9.85 -7.17
N LYS A 92 -22.87 -8.65 -7.64
CA LYS A 92 -22.07 -7.89 -8.64
C LYS A 92 -21.10 -6.88 -8.04
N VAL A 93 -21.40 -6.32 -6.87
CA VAL A 93 -20.59 -5.27 -6.26
C VAL A 93 -19.37 -5.82 -5.54
N HIS A 94 -18.35 -5.00 -5.41
CA HIS A 94 -17.23 -5.30 -4.51
C HIS A 94 -17.67 -5.08 -3.06
N LYS A 95 -18.03 -6.17 -2.41
CA LYS A 95 -18.70 -6.19 -1.08
C LYS A 95 -18.09 -5.27 -0.02
N PRO A 96 -16.76 -5.23 0.20
CA PRO A 96 -16.16 -4.35 1.22
C PRO A 96 -16.47 -2.87 1.04
N GLU A 97 -16.68 -2.41 -0.21
CA GLU A 97 -17.01 -1.02 -0.52
C GLU A 97 -18.40 -0.62 -0.01
N PHE A 98 -19.24 -1.60 0.30
CA PHE A 98 -20.58 -1.41 0.83
C PHE A 98 -20.71 -1.88 2.29
N GLY A 99 -19.59 -2.09 2.98
CA GLY A 99 -19.59 -2.58 4.36
C GLY A 99 -19.99 -4.04 4.51
N LEU A 100 -20.05 -4.80 3.43
CA LEU A 100 -20.36 -6.22 3.46
C LEU A 100 -19.10 -7.06 3.66
N PRO A 101 -19.08 -8.02 4.59
CA PRO A 101 -17.96 -8.92 4.78
C PRO A 101 -17.63 -9.70 3.50
N ALA A 102 -16.34 -9.80 3.19
CA ALA A 102 -15.88 -10.62 2.07
C ALA A 102 -14.44 -11.11 2.32
N LEU A 103 -14.11 -12.26 1.73
CA LEU A 103 -12.77 -12.84 1.80
C LEU A 103 -11.81 -12.26 0.76
N SER A 104 -12.25 -11.28 -0.04
CA SER A 104 -11.43 -10.68 -1.10
C SER A 104 -10.12 -10.05 -0.61
N ALA A 105 -10.07 -9.60 0.64
CA ALA A 105 -8.84 -9.09 1.25
C ALA A 105 -7.76 -10.19 1.41
N PHE A 106 -8.17 -11.44 1.57
CA PHE A 106 -7.26 -12.58 1.70
C PHE A 106 -6.73 -13.07 0.33
N SER A 107 -7.36 -12.68 -0.76
CA SER A 107 -6.90 -13.02 -2.11
C SER A 107 -5.77 -12.13 -2.61
N ILE A 108 -5.49 -11.01 -1.93
CA ILE A 108 -4.40 -10.10 -2.31
C ILE A 108 -3.07 -10.79 -2.06
N GLY A 109 -2.31 -11.01 -3.12
CA GLY A 109 -1.03 -11.74 -3.05
C GLY A 109 -1.19 -13.27 -2.91
N ALA A 110 -2.41 -13.79 -2.90
CA ALA A 110 -2.63 -15.23 -2.95
C ALA A 110 -2.37 -15.77 -4.36
N ARG A 111 -1.84 -16.99 -4.43
CA ARG A 111 -1.56 -17.66 -5.70
C ARG A 111 -2.81 -17.90 -6.54
N ASN A 112 -3.93 -18.14 -5.88
CA ASN A 112 -5.24 -18.25 -6.50
C ASN A 112 -6.23 -17.32 -5.80
N ALA A 113 -6.62 -16.24 -6.47
CA ALA A 113 -7.52 -15.24 -5.93
C ALA A 113 -8.96 -15.77 -5.70
N SER A 114 -9.38 -16.77 -6.47
CA SER A 114 -10.70 -17.39 -6.33
C SER A 114 -10.77 -18.41 -5.19
N ASN A 115 -9.62 -19.02 -4.88
CA ASN A 115 -9.49 -19.99 -3.79
C ASN A 115 -8.16 -19.78 -3.06
N PRO A 116 -8.05 -18.76 -2.18
CA PRO A 116 -6.84 -18.49 -1.43
C PRO A 116 -6.49 -19.70 -0.56
N THR A 117 -5.35 -20.33 -0.85
CA THR A 117 -4.89 -21.47 -0.09
C THR A 117 -3.99 -21.01 1.06
N PRO A 118 -3.86 -21.80 2.15
CA PRO A 118 -2.90 -21.51 3.22
C PRO A 118 -1.45 -21.46 2.76
N THR A 119 -1.18 -21.89 1.52
CA THR A 119 0.16 -21.97 0.93
C THR A 119 0.66 -20.64 0.38
N SER A 120 -0.20 -19.64 0.30
CA SER A 120 0.16 -18.31 -0.18
C SER A 120 -0.27 -17.25 0.82
N GLY A 121 0.57 -16.26 0.98
CA GLY A 121 0.30 -15.12 1.82
C GLY A 121 0.96 -13.87 1.24
N HIS A 122 0.77 -12.76 1.90
CA HIS A 122 1.42 -11.51 1.54
C HIS A 122 1.80 -10.74 2.79
N GLN A 123 2.76 -9.86 2.60
CA GLN A 123 3.20 -8.91 3.59
C GLN A 123 3.22 -7.52 2.98
N TRP A 124 2.74 -6.55 3.73
CA TRP A 124 2.72 -5.17 3.29
C TRP A 124 3.91 -4.38 3.85
N PHE A 125 4.52 -3.60 2.97
CA PHE A 125 5.36 -2.45 3.30
C PHE A 125 4.54 -1.21 2.97
N SER A 126 4.32 -0.35 3.96
CA SER A 126 3.33 0.73 3.87
C SER A 126 3.88 2.05 4.42
N PRO A 127 4.91 2.65 3.79
CA PRO A 127 5.44 3.92 4.25
C PRO A 127 4.43 5.05 4.07
N ILE A 128 4.45 5.98 5.04
CA ILE A 128 3.69 7.21 5.00
C ILE A 128 4.54 8.27 4.31
N ILE A 129 3.99 8.89 3.27
CA ILE A 129 4.66 9.94 2.51
C ILE A 129 3.88 11.26 2.57
N PRO A 130 4.52 12.42 2.37
CA PRO A 130 3.84 13.70 2.26
C PRO A 130 2.79 13.70 1.15
N ARG A 131 1.72 14.46 1.35
CA ARG A 131 0.63 14.57 0.37
C ARG A 131 0.97 15.59 -0.72
N SER A 132 1.93 15.25 -1.56
CA SER A 132 2.25 16.02 -2.77
C SER A 132 2.60 15.09 -3.94
N GLY A 133 2.47 15.59 -5.16
CA GLY A 133 2.87 14.86 -6.36
C GLY A 133 4.36 14.55 -6.37
N GLU A 134 5.18 15.52 -5.95
CA GLU A 134 6.64 15.39 -5.87
C GLU A 134 7.04 14.24 -4.94
N ALA A 135 6.44 14.17 -3.74
CA ALA A 135 6.71 13.09 -2.78
C ALA A 135 6.28 11.71 -3.33
N VAL A 136 5.18 11.63 -4.08
CA VAL A 136 4.75 10.39 -4.74
C VAL A 136 5.78 9.95 -5.78
N PHE A 137 6.25 10.86 -6.63
CA PHE A 137 7.27 10.54 -7.64
C PHE A 137 8.62 10.17 -7.00
N GLU A 138 9.02 10.88 -5.96
CA GLU A 138 10.23 10.58 -5.21
C GLU A 138 10.18 9.20 -4.57
N ALA A 139 9.09 8.89 -3.85
CA ALA A 139 8.89 7.58 -3.24
C ALA A 139 8.89 6.45 -4.29
N ASN A 140 8.22 6.65 -5.44
CA ASN A 140 8.24 5.69 -6.53
C ASN A 140 9.67 5.43 -7.03
N ARG A 141 10.46 6.48 -7.28
CA ARG A 141 11.86 6.33 -7.73
C ARG A 141 12.72 5.58 -6.72
N ILE A 142 12.63 5.96 -5.45
CA ILE A 142 13.39 5.34 -4.36
C ILE A 142 13.05 3.86 -4.25
N PHE A 143 11.78 3.52 -4.12
CA PHE A 143 11.37 2.15 -3.86
C PHE A 143 11.46 1.26 -5.10
N ALA A 144 11.22 1.78 -6.30
CA ALA A 144 11.43 1.00 -7.52
C ALA A 144 12.92 0.69 -7.75
N ARG A 145 13.82 1.64 -7.47
CA ARG A 145 15.27 1.41 -7.55
C ARG A 145 15.71 0.35 -6.55
N ALA A 146 15.36 0.53 -5.28
CA ALA A 146 15.67 -0.43 -4.23
C ALA A 146 15.09 -1.83 -4.52
N GLY A 147 13.87 -1.91 -5.03
CA GLY A 147 13.26 -3.17 -5.45
C GLY A 147 14.06 -3.89 -6.53
N ARG A 148 14.53 -3.17 -7.55
CA ARG A 148 15.41 -3.74 -8.59
C ARG A 148 16.72 -4.24 -8.01
N GLU A 149 17.37 -3.46 -7.15
CA GLU A 149 18.63 -3.82 -6.52
C GLU A 149 18.51 -5.08 -5.64
N PHE A 150 17.37 -5.24 -4.98
CA PHE A 150 17.11 -6.40 -4.12
C PHE A 150 16.48 -7.59 -4.86
N GLY A 151 16.24 -7.46 -6.17
CA GLY A 151 15.59 -8.49 -6.99
C GLY A 151 14.15 -8.77 -6.56
N LEU A 152 13.45 -7.76 -6.03
CA LEU A 152 12.06 -7.86 -5.65
C LEU A 152 11.14 -7.55 -6.82
N PRO A 153 9.99 -8.19 -6.93
CA PRO A 153 8.94 -7.83 -7.87
C PRO A 153 8.22 -6.56 -7.40
N VAL A 154 8.95 -5.46 -7.22
CA VAL A 154 8.33 -4.17 -6.89
C VAL A 154 7.70 -3.64 -8.16
N PRO A 155 6.39 -3.35 -8.16
CA PRO A 155 5.77 -2.70 -9.29
C PRO A 155 6.50 -1.38 -9.56
N PRO A 156 6.86 -1.09 -10.81
CA PRO A 156 7.60 0.12 -11.16
C PRO A 156 6.84 1.41 -10.86
N PHE A 157 5.51 1.31 -10.72
CA PHE A 157 4.63 2.33 -10.17
C PHE A 157 3.67 1.68 -9.19
N SER A 158 3.85 1.96 -7.92
CA SER A 158 2.80 1.76 -6.94
C SER A 158 2.20 3.13 -6.61
N LEU A 159 0.90 3.22 -6.74
CA LEU A 159 0.20 4.44 -6.34
C LEU A 159 -0.22 4.33 -4.89
N PRO A 160 -0.20 5.44 -4.15
CA PRO A 160 -0.76 5.46 -2.82
C PRO A 160 -2.25 5.14 -2.91
N PHE A 161 -2.66 4.03 -2.32
CA PHE A 161 -4.04 3.56 -2.39
C PHE A 161 -4.98 4.31 -1.43
N PHE A 162 -4.44 5.03 -0.44
CA PHE A 162 -5.26 5.66 0.59
C PHE A 162 -4.85 7.09 0.82
N PHE A 163 -5.86 7.96 0.79
CA PHE A 163 -5.75 9.36 1.15
C PHE A 163 -6.16 9.51 2.61
N TRP A 164 -5.23 9.94 3.42
CA TRP A 164 -5.56 10.58 4.68
C TRP A 164 -5.50 12.08 4.47
N GLU A 165 -6.17 12.86 5.30
CA GLU A 165 -6.21 14.33 5.11
C GLU A 165 -4.82 14.96 4.98
N ARG A 166 -3.78 14.38 5.59
CA ARG A 166 -2.46 14.98 5.73
C ARG A 166 -1.33 14.19 5.09
N SER A 167 -1.57 12.96 4.68
CA SER A 167 -0.53 12.07 4.16
C SER A 167 -1.06 11.10 3.12
N PHE A 168 -0.16 10.52 2.37
CA PHE A 168 -0.44 9.35 1.55
C PHE A 168 0.15 8.10 2.19
N LEU A 169 -0.50 6.97 1.96
CA LEU A 169 0.04 5.65 2.24
C LEU A 169 0.51 5.03 0.94
N PHE A 170 1.76 4.67 0.90
CA PHE A 170 2.33 3.90 -0.19
C PHE A 170 2.21 2.41 0.17
N LEU A 171 1.74 1.57 -0.75
CA LEU A 171 1.51 0.15 -0.45
C LEU A 171 2.26 -0.74 -1.42
N PHE A 172 3.12 -1.60 -0.88
CA PHE A 172 3.72 -2.72 -1.59
C PHE A 172 3.32 -4.03 -0.94
N GLY A 173 2.88 -4.99 -1.75
CA GLY A 173 2.67 -6.36 -1.32
C GLY A 173 3.85 -7.23 -1.69
N PHE A 174 4.45 -7.90 -0.73
CA PHE A 174 5.45 -8.93 -0.94
C PHE A 174 4.82 -10.30 -0.76
N PRO A 175 5.03 -11.25 -1.68
CA PRO A 175 4.52 -12.59 -1.50
C PRO A 175 5.25 -13.29 -0.35
N VAL A 176 4.51 -14.02 0.44
CA VAL A 176 5.04 -15.01 1.39
C VAL A 176 4.73 -16.38 0.82
N THR A 177 5.75 -17.17 0.58
CA THR A 177 5.67 -18.46 -0.10
C THR A 177 6.08 -19.61 0.82
N HIS A 178 6.02 -20.84 0.34
CA HIS A 178 6.59 -22.02 1.05
C HIS A 178 8.10 -22.15 0.87
N ASP A 179 8.69 -21.41 -0.08
CA ASP A 179 10.14 -21.45 -0.27
C ASP A 179 10.86 -20.60 0.78
N VAL A 180 11.63 -21.27 1.61
CA VAL A 180 12.35 -20.66 2.74
C VAL A 180 13.37 -19.61 2.26
N GLU A 181 14.07 -19.90 1.17
CA GLU A 181 15.12 -19.00 0.68
C GLU A 181 14.51 -17.73 0.07
N THR A 182 13.42 -17.86 -0.65
CA THR A 182 12.65 -16.70 -1.12
C THR A 182 12.18 -15.83 0.05
N ASN A 183 11.63 -16.46 1.10
CA ASN A 183 11.16 -15.71 2.28
C ASN A 183 12.31 -15.02 3.04
N LYS A 184 13.49 -15.64 3.12
CA LYS A 184 14.69 -14.99 3.70
C LYS A 184 15.12 -13.77 2.90
N LYS A 185 15.14 -13.87 1.56
CA LYS A 185 15.44 -12.73 0.67
C LYS A 185 14.42 -11.61 0.86
N THR A 186 13.13 -11.94 0.83
CA THR A 186 12.05 -10.98 1.05
C THR A 186 12.18 -10.29 2.42
N ARG A 187 12.48 -11.05 3.47
CA ARG A 187 12.70 -10.49 4.81
C ARG A 187 13.85 -9.49 4.85
N LYS A 188 14.99 -9.86 4.27
CA LYS A 188 16.16 -8.97 4.21
C LYS A 188 15.84 -7.69 3.43
N ALA A 189 15.21 -7.83 2.28
CA ALA A 189 14.83 -6.70 1.45
C ALA A 189 13.81 -5.77 2.14
N PHE A 190 12.84 -6.33 2.86
CA PHE A 190 11.91 -5.54 3.67
C PHE A 190 12.64 -4.69 4.71
N GLN A 191 13.59 -5.28 5.45
CA GLN A 191 14.37 -4.56 6.44
C GLN A 191 15.19 -3.41 5.81
N GLN A 192 15.76 -3.65 4.64
CA GLN A 192 16.48 -2.63 3.89
C GLN A 192 15.55 -1.50 3.39
N LEU A 193 14.35 -1.84 2.91
CA LEU A 193 13.34 -0.84 2.51
C LEU A 193 12.89 0.02 3.68
N VAL A 194 12.76 -0.55 4.87
CA VAL A 194 12.45 0.21 6.10
C VAL A 194 13.53 1.25 6.39
N GLN A 195 14.80 0.89 6.27
CA GLN A 195 15.92 1.83 6.48
C GLN A 195 15.96 2.92 5.41
N ILE A 196 15.82 2.55 4.14
CA ILE A 196 15.75 3.51 3.04
C ILE A 196 14.59 4.49 3.23
N ALA A 197 13.40 4.01 3.61
CA ALA A 197 12.27 4.87 3.91
C ALA A 197 12.56 5.84 5.05
N ALA A 198 13.18 5.36 6.13
CA ALA A 198 13.55 6.19 7.27
C ALA A 198 14.58 7.28 6.92
N GLU A 199 15.56 6.98 6.07
CA GLU A 199 16.55 7.94 5.57
C GLU A 199 15.93 9.09 4.79
N HIS A 200 14.79 8.82 4.12
CA HIS A 200 13.98 9.82 3.42
C HIS A 200 12.86 10.43 4.28
N GLY A 201 12.83 10.13 5.58
CA GLY A 201 11.81 10.65 6.50
C GLY A 201 10.43 9.99 6.37
N PHE A 202 10.33 8.84 5.70
CA PHE A 202 9.10 8.10 5.50
C PHE A 202 8.95 7.04 6.60
N GLY A 203 8.00 7.25 7.51
CA GLY A 203 7.70 6.29 8.56
C GLY A 203 6.76 5.18 8.08
N GLU A 204 6.90 3.99 8.63
CA GLU A 204 6.01 2.87 8.31
C GLU A 204 4.65 3.02 9.03
N TYR A 205 3.55 2.84 8.29
CA TYR A 205 2.19 2.96 8.83
C TYR A 205 1.81 1.79 9.74
N ARG A 206 1.95 0.56 9.22
CA ARG A 206 1.71 -0.67 9.99
C ARG A 206 2.45 -1.83 9.35
N THR A 207 2.88 -2.76 10.20
CA THR A 207 3.69 -3.86 9.73
C THR A 207 3.37 -5.16 10.47
N ALA A 208 3.83 -6.26 9.89
CA ALA A 208 3.77 -7.55 10.55
C ALA A 208 4.60 -7.55 11.85
N PRO A 209 4.19 -8.30 12.88
CA PRO A 209 4.87 -8.34 14.18
C PRO A 209 6.37 -8.59 14.10
N ALA A 210 6.82 -9.40 13.13
CA ALA A 210 8.22 -9.75 12.94
C ALA A 210 9.16 -8.56 12.61
N TYR A 211 8.63 -7.40 12.25
CA TYR A 211 9.41 -6.20 11.87
C TYR A 211 9.16 -4.99 12.76
N GLN A 212 8.30 -5.12 13.77
CA GLN A 212 7.90 -3.97 14.57
C GLN A 212 9.06 -3.39 15.39
N ASP A 213 10.00 -4.21 15.84
CA ASP A 213 11.21 -3.74 16.52
C ASP A 213 12.08 -2.90 15.57
N VAL A 214 12.34 -3.41 14.36
CA VAL A 214 13.15 -2.71 13.33
C VAL A 214 12.53 -1.36 12.97
N ILE A 215 11.21 -1.31 12.84
CA ILE A 215 10.50 -0.07 12.54
C ILE A 215 10.55 0.91 13.69
N MET A 216 10.34 0.46 14.93
CA MET A 216 10.45 1.32 16.10
C MET A 216 11.86 1.91 16.23
N ASP A 217 12.89 1.16 15.82
CA ASP A 217 14.29 1.65 15.83
C ASP A 217 14.51 2.82 14.88
N THR A 218 13.72 2.97 13.81
CA THR A 218 13.84 4.11 12.89
C THR A 218 13.34 5.43 13.48
N TYR A 219 12.49 5.40 14.50
CA TYR A 219 12.01 6.60 15.20
C TYR A 219 13.03 7.10 16.22
N SER A 220 14.17 7.60 15.72
CA SER A 220 15.37 7.94 16.52
C SER A 220 15.34 9.33 17.13
N PHE A 221 14.39 10.20 16.77
CA PHE A 221 14.32 11.58 17.25
C PHE A 221 14.46 11.66 18.77
N ASN A 222 15.30 12.62 19.22
CA ASN A 222 15.58 12.89 20.62
C ASN A 222 15.89 11.61 21.43
N ASN A 223 16.84 10.82 20.94
CA ASN A 223 17.25 9.55 21.55
C ASN A 223 16.06 8.61 21.79
N HIS A 224 15.32 8.30 20.71
CA HIS A 224 14.13 7.44 20.74
C HIS A 224 13.06 7.88 21.74
N ALA A 225 12.76 9.18 21.79
CA ALA A 225 11.79 9.73 22.74
C ALA A 225 10.42 9.05 22.66
N LEU A 226 9.94 8.70 21.46
CA LEU A 226 8.69 7.98 21.26
C LEU A 226 8.69 6.64 21.99
N ARG A 227 9.74 5.82 21.77
CA ARG A 227 9.89 4.53 22.43
C ARG A 227 9.93 4.68 23.96
N ARG A 228 10.78 5.57 24.46
CA ARG A 228 10.91 5.79 25.90
C ARG A 228 9.59 6.22 26.56
N PHE A 229 8.81 7.05 25.88
CA PHE A 229 7.49 7.45 26.36
C PHE A 229 6.54 6.25 26.44
N HIS A 230 6.43 5.49 25.37
CA HIS A 230 5.56 4.32 25.31
C HIS A 230 5.98 3.21 26.26
N GLU A 231 7.28 3.00 26.47
CA GLU A 231 7.78 2.04 27.45
C GLU A 231 7.41 2.43 28.89
N ARG A 232 7.53 3.71 29.25
CA ARG A 232 7.06 4.20 30.56
C ARG A 232 5.56 4.01 30.75
N LEU A 233 4.79 4.32 29.71
CA LEU A 233 3.35 4.12 29.76
C LEU A 233 3.02 2.62 29.92
N LYS A 234 3.69 1.77 29.13
CA LYS A 234 3.54 0.31 29.21
C LYS A 234 3.80 -0.23 30.61
N ASP A 235 4.91 0.19 31.22
CA ASP A 235 5.29 -0.27 32.57
C ASP A 235 4.31 0.20 33.64
N ALA A 236 3.70 1.39 33.47
CA ALA A 236 2.74 1.94 34.40
C ALA A 236 1.36 1.24 34.32
N VAL A 237 0.87 0.94 33.12
CA VAL A 237 -0.50 0.41 32.91
C VAL A 237 -0.54 -1.12 32.80
N ASP A 238 0.58 -1.76 32.50
CA ASP A 238 0.71 -3.20 32.32
C ASP A 238 2.02 -3.73 32.96
N PRO A 239 2.17 -3.63 34.26
CA PRO A 239 3.40 -4.01 34.96
C PRO A 239 3.75 -5.49 34.81
N ASN A 240 2.74 -6.34 34.59
CA ASN A 240 2.92 -7.78 34.38
C ASN A 240 3.23 -8.13 32.92
N GLY A 241 3.14 -7.17 31.97
CA GLY A 241 3.46 -7.39 30.58
C GLY A 241 2.53 -8.37 29.84
N ILE A 242 1.25 -8.37 30.18
CA ILE A 242 0.24 -9.29 29.63
C ILE A 242 -0.33 -8.75 28.30
N LEU A 243 -0.50 -7.42 28.20
CA LEU A 243 -1.17 -6.79 27.06
C LEU A 243 -0.22 -6.67 25.86
N SER A 244 -0.39 -7.54 24.87
CA SER A 244 0.32 -7.48 23.58
C SER A 244 1.82 -7.13 23.69
N PRO A 245 2.64 -7.90 24.40
CA PRO A 245 4.06 -7.60 24.56
C PRO A 245 4.75 -7.57 23.19
N GLY A 246 5.58 -6.55 22.96
CA GLY A 246 6.29 -6.37 21.70
C GLY A 246 5.49 -5.72 20.58
N ARG A 247 4.21 -5.40 20.80
CA ARG A 247 3.43 -4.69 19.81
C ARG A 247 4.03 -3.32 19.52
N TYR A 248 4.26 -3.02 18.22
CA TYR A 248 4.99 -1.84 17.75
C TYR A 248 6.37 -1.64 18.41
N GLY A 249 7.06 -2.76 18.72
CA GLY A 249 8.37 -2.71 19.35
C GLY A 249 8.38 -2.25 20.81
N ILE A 250 7.21 -2.19 21.46
CA ILE A 250 7.10 -1.79 22.87
C ILE A 250 6.99 -3.04 23.75
N TRP A 251 8.03 -3.27 24.51
CA TRP A 251 8.16 -4.43 25.37
C TRP A 251 8.00 -4.07 26.84
N PRO A 252 7.43 -4.94 27.69
CA PRO A 252 7.42 -4.75 29.13
C PRO A 252 8.83 -4.83 29.70
N LYS A 253 9.08 -4.17 30.83
CA LYS A 253 10.41 -3.99 31.43
C LYS A 253 11.21 -5.31 31.55
N HIS A 254 10.60 -6.35 32.08
CA HIS A 254 11.25 -7.64 32.33
C HIS A 254 11.66 -8.40 31.06
N LEU A 255 11.10 -8.05 29.89
CA LEU A 255 11.47 -8.64 28.61
C LEU A 255 12.45 -7.76 27.78
N ARG A 256 12.70 -6.52 28.20
CA ARG A 256 13.65 -5.62 27.50
C ARG A 256 15.10 -5.98 27.80
N GLU A 257 15.41 -6.42 29.00
CA GLU A 257 16.77 -6.64 29.49
C GLU A 257 17.49 -7.81 28.76
N GLY A 258 16.73 -8.75 28.20
CA GLY A 258 17.28 -9.89 27.43
C GLY A 258 17.35 -9.68 25.92
N ARG A 259 17.03 -8.49 25.40
CA ARG A 259 16.89 -8.21 23.96
C ARG A 259 17.95 -7.26 23.38
N LYS A 260 19.03 -6.97 24.14
CA LYS A 260 20.15 -6.15 23.67
C LYS A 260 21.06 -6.89 22.72
#